data_537d97a1b2cbcfa814068b9874b66fa5
#
_entry.id   537d97a1b2cbcfa814068b9874b66fa5
#
_cell.length_a   1.000
_cell.length_b   1.000
_cell.length_c   1.000
_cell.angle_alpha   90.00
_cell.angle_beta   90.00
_cell.angle_gamma   90.00
#
_symmetry.space_group_name_H-M   'P 1'
#
loop_
_entity.id
_entity.type
_entity.pdbx_description
1 polymer ?
#
loop_
_entity_poly.entity_id
_entity_poly.type
_entity_poly.pdbx_seq_one_letter_code
_entity_poly.pdbx_strand_id
1 'polypeptide(L)'
;MLALSRATLTTHRALVHGDVSPKNILLGPDGPVFLDAECAWYGDPAFDLAFCLNHLLLKCIWNPPSTGAYLSAFDALRDSYGARVTWELPADLERRAATLLPALLLARVDGKSPVEYVTREPEKDLVRRVALPLI
;
A
#
# COMPACT_ATOMS: atom_id res chain seq x y z
N MET A 1 -11.15 5.57 12.21
CA MET A 1 -9.72 5.38 12.51
C MET A 1 -9.44 4.33 13.59
N LEU A 2 -10.02 4.40 14.81
CA LEU A 2 -9.74 3.41 15.89
C LEU A 2 -10.09 1.95 15.52
N ALA A 3 -11.18 1.70 14.78
CA ALA A 3 -11.57 0.35 14.36
C ALA A 3 -10.58 -0.23 13.33
N LEU A 4 -10.09 0.61 12.44
CA LEU A 4 -9.12 0.25 11.39
C LEU A 4 -7.78 -0.19 12.00
N SER A 5 -7.20 0.64 12.85
CA SER A 5 -5.93 0.32 13.53
C SER A 5 -6.07 -0.92 14.40
N ARG A 6 -7.23 -1.12 15.04
CA ARG A 6 -7.49 -2.30 15.86
C ARG A 6 -7.48 -3.60 15.02
N ALA A 7 -8.16 -3.62 13.86
CA ALA A 7 -8.17 -4.79 12.98
C ALA A 7 -6.75 -5.19 12.56
N THR A 8 -5.95 -4.23 12.09
CA THR A 8 -4.55 -4.47 11.67
C THR A 8 -3.67 -4.93 12.84
N LEU A 9 -3.82 -4.32 14.02
CA LEU A 9 -3.01 -4.66 15.20
C LEU A 9 -3.38 -6.01 15.83
N THR A 10 -4.59 -6.51 15.60
CA THR A 10 -5.05 -7.80 16.16
C THR A 10 -4.97 -8.95 15.18
N THR A 11 -4.70 -8.68 13.90
CA THR A 11 -4.53 -9.73 12.88
C THR A 11 -3.06 -10.13 12.79
N HIS A 12 -2.75 -11.40 13.12
CA HIS A 12 -1.40 -11.95 13.09
C HIS A 12 -1.41 -13.24 12.26
N ARG A 13 -1.07 -13.16 10.96
CA ARG A 13 -1.20 -14.29 10.01
C ARG A 13 0.03 -14.58 9.17
N ALA A 14 0.89 -13.58 8.98
CA ALA A 14 2.06 -13.72 8.14
C ALA A 14 3.22 -12.85 8.64
N LEU A 15 4.42 -13.11 8.14
CA LEU A 15 5.53 -12.17 8.22
C LEU A 15 5.21 -11.00 7.28
N VAL A 16 5.08 -9.80 7.84
CA VAL A 16 4.83 -8.55 7.14
C VAL A 16 6.15 -7.82 7.01
N HIS A 17 6.48 -7.35 5.82
CA HIS A 17 7.70 -6.60 5.55
C HIS A 17 7.68 -5.20 6.16
N GLY A 18 6.52 -4.53 6.10
CA GLY A 18 6.28 -3.23 6.72
C GLY A 18 6.66 -2.02 5.87
N ASP A 19 7.48 -2.16 4.84
CA ASP A 19 7.84 -1.11 3.88
C ASP A 19 7.95 -1.67 2.45
N VAL A 20 6.96 -2.43 1.99
CA VAL A 20 6.88 -2.91 0.61
C VAL A 20 6.51 -1.75 -0.31
N SER A 21 7.51 -0.98 -0.69
CA SER A 21 7.38 0.10 -1.67
C SER A 21 8.15 -0.25 -2.94
N PRO A 22 7.81 0.34 -4.10
CA PRO A 22 8.53 0.06 -5.35
C PRO A 22 10.05 0.30 -5.28
N LYS A 23 10.52 1.21 -4.42
CA LYS A 23 11.96 1.46 -4.20
C LYS A 23 12.68 0.29 -3.52
N ASN A 24 11.94 -0.50 -2.72
CA ASN A 24 12.46 -1.63 -1.96
C ASN A 24 12.28 -2.97 -2.69
N ILE A 25 11.97 -2.94 -3.99
CA ILE A 25 11.83 -4.12 -4.83
C ILE A 25 12.83 -4.03 -5.99
N LEU A 26 13.83 -4.91 -5.99
CA LEU A 26 14.72 -5.10 -7.12
C LEU A 26 14.20 -6.21 -8.03
N LEU A 27 14.35 -6.01 -9.34
CA LEU A 27 14.07 -7.05 -10.33
C LEU A 27 15.38 -7.71 -10.74
N GLY A 28 15.58 -8.94 -10.32
CA GLY A 28 16.69 -9.79 -10.71
C GLY A 28 16.31 -10.80 -11.79
N PRO A 29 17.28 -11.55 -12.34
CA PRO A 29 17.01 -12.58 -13.34
C PRO A 29 16.12 -13.72 -12.81
N ASP A 30 16.15 -13.98 -11.51
CA ASP A 30 15.39 -15.04 -10.85
C ASP A 30 14.09 -14.53 -10.21
N GLY A 31 13.72 -13.26 -10.43
CA GLY A 31 12.51 -12.64 -9.89
C GLY A 31 12.75 -11.45 -8.96
N PRO A 32 11.70 -10.97 -8.27
CA PRO A 32 11.81 -9.83 -7.37
C PRO A 32 12.58 -10.17 -6.09
N VAL A 33 13.42 -9.24 -5.65
CA VAL A 33 14.14 -9.28 -4.37
C VAL A 33 13.67 -8.11 -3.52
N PHE A 34 13.17 -8.41 -2.32
CA PHE A 34 12.77 -7.39 -1.35
C PHE A 34 13.98 -6.91 -0.55
N LEU A 35 14.07 -5.59 -0.36
CA LEU A 35 15.12 -4.91 0.39
C LEU A 35 14.51 -4.23 1.61
N ASP A 36 15.35 -3.98 2.62
CA ASP A 36 15.04 -3.10 3.75
C ASP A 36 13.88 -3.62 4.63
N ALA A 37 14.01 -4.87 5.07
CA ALA A 37 13.03 -5.53 5.93
C ALA A 37 13.17 -5.19 7.44
N GLU A 38 13.79 -4.05 7.79
CA GLU A 38 14.03 -3.65 9.18
C GLU A 38 12.73 -3.41 9.98
N CYS A 39 11.64 -3.08 9.28
CA CYS A 39 10.31 -2.87 9.87
C CYS A 39 9.47 -4.16 9.92
N ALA A 40 10.05 -5.34 9.63
CA ALA A 40 9.28 -6.57 9.53
C ALA A 40 8.73 -7.03 10.88
N TRP A 41 7.49 -7.52 10.88
CA TRP A 41 6.86 -8.12 12.06
C TRP A 41 5.88 -9.23 11.67
N TYR A 42 5.43 -10.02 12.65
CA TYR A 42 4.35 -10.98 12.45
C TYR A 42 3.00 -10.29 12.62
N GLY A 43 2.24 -10.11 11.52
CA GLY A 43 1.07 -9.26 11.51
C GLY A 43 0.05 -9.57 10.41
N ASP A 44 -0.68 -8.51 9.99
CA ASP A 44 -1.71 -8.59 8.97
C ASP A 44 -1.11 -8.43 7.55
N PRO A 45 -1.14 -9.47 6.71
CA PRO A 45 -0.62 -9.40 5.33
C PRO A 45 -1.34 -8.36 4.45
N ALA A 46 -2.54 -7.93 4.81
CA ALA A 46 -3.23 -6.84 4.12
C ALA A 46 -2.45 -5.50 4.17
N PHE A 47 -1.58 -5.33 5.18
CA PHE A 47 -0.77 -4.13 5.32
C PHE A 47 0.21 -3.98 4.16
N ASP A 48 1.01 -5.00 3.85
CA ASP A 48 1.99 -4.94 2.76
C ASP A 48 1.33 -4.73 1.40
N LEU A 49 0.23 -5.44 1.14
CA LEU A 49 -0.55 -5.23 -0.08
C LEU A 49 -1.03 -3.77 -0.19
N ALA A 50 -1.71 -3.26 0.84
CA ALA A 50 -2.21 -1.90 0.86
C ALA A 50 -1.08 -0.86 0.76
N PHE A 51 0.07 -1.12 1.39
CA PHE A 51 1.22 -0.23 1.38
C PHE A 51 1.81 -0.10 -0.03
N CYS A 52 1.99 -1.20 -0.76
CA CYS A 52 2.47 -1.16 -2.13
C CYS A 52 1.45 -0.52 -3.08
N LEU A 53 0.18 -0.89 -2.98
CA LEU A 53 -0.90 -0.30 -3.77
C LEU A 53 -1.03 1.22 -3.55
N ASN A 54 -0.88 1.69 -2.30
CA ASN A 54 -0.84 3.10 -1.96
C ASN A 54 0.26 3.87 -2.72
N HIS A 55 1.46 3.30 -2.83
CA HIS A 55 2.55 3.93 -3.57
C HIS A 55 2.23 4.06 -5.06
N LEU A 56 1.55 3.08 -5.67
CA LEU A 56 1.15 3.14 -7.08
C LEU A 56 0.13 4.26 -7.31
N LEU A 57 -0.84 4.45 -6.38
CA LEU A 57 -1.80 5.56 -6.45
C LEU A 57 -1.13 6.92 -6.29
N LEU A 58 -0.19 7.08 -5.34
CA LEU A 58 0.57 8.32 -5.18
C LEU A 58 1.42 8.65 -6.40
N LYS A 59 1.95 7.62 -7.09
CA LYS A 59 2.69 7.80 -8.33
C LYS A 59 1.82 8.28 -9.50
N CYS A 60 0.52 7.98 -9.52
CA CYS A 60 -0.42 8.57 -10.48
C CYS A 60 -0.50 10.10 -10.33
N ILE A 61 -0.44 10.60 -9.09
CA ILE A 61 -0.47 12.03 -8.79
C ILE A 61 0.88 12.69 -9.13
N TRP A 62 1.97 12.04 -8.79
CA TRP A 62 3.33 12.52 -9.04
C TRP A 62 3.67 12.59 -10.55
N ASN A 63 3.24 11.59 -11.33
CA ASN A 63 3.55 11.48 -12.76
C ASN A 63 2.27 11.16 -13.57
N PRO A 64 1.38 12.15 -13.78
CA PRO A 64 0.10 11.97 -14.45
C PRO A 64 0.17 11.32 -15.84
N PRO A 65 1.20 11.61 -16.69
CA PRO A 65 1.32 10.93 -17.99
C PRO A 65 1.43 9.41 -17.90
N SER A 66 1.93 8.86 -16.79
CA SER A 66 2.10 7.42 -16.57
C SER A 66 0.96 6.78 -15.75
N THR A 67 -0.12 7.51 -15.49
CA THR A 67 -1.25 7.03 -14.67
C THR A 67 -1.79 5.67 -15.15
N GLY A 68 -1.97 5.49 -16.46
CA GLY A 68 -2.45 4.23 -17.01
C GLY A 68 -1.55 3.03 -16.66
N ALA A 69 -0.23 3.22 -16.72
CA ALA A 69 0.73 2.17 -16.35
C ALA A 69 0.70 1.85 -14.85
N TYR A 70 0.58 2.87 -13.99
CA TYR A 70 0.47 2.67 -12.53
C TYR A 70 -0.83 1.97 -12.14
N LEU A 71 -1.95 2.30 -12.76
CA LEU A 71 -3.23 1.62 -12.52
C LEU A 71 -3.20 0.19 -13.03
N SER A 72 -2.59 -0.08 -14.18
CA SER A 72 -2.39 -1.46 -14.66
C SER A 72 -1.51 -2.27 -13.70
N ALA A 73 -0.46 -1.67 -13.14
CA ALA A 73 0.38 -2.31 -12.13
C ALA A 73 -0.39 -2.55 -10.81
N PHE A 74 -1.27 -1.62 -10.42
CA PHE A 74 -2.15 -1.75 -9.26
C PHE A 74 -3.07 -2.97 -9.40
N ASP A 75 -3.76 -3.09 -10.53
CA ASP A 75 -4.65 -4.22 -10.80
C ASP A 75 -3.88 -5.53 -10.87
N ALA A 76 -2.75 -5.56 -11.57
CA ALA A 76 -1.91 -6.75 -11.69
C ALA A 76 -1.38 -7.23 -10.32
N LEU A 77 -0.96 -6.31 -9.45
CA LEU A 77 -0.51 -6.64 -8.10
C LEU A 77 -1.66 -7.20 -7.26
N ARG A 78 -2.81 -6.50 -7.22
CA ARG A 78 -4.00 -6.94 -6.49
C ARG A 78 -4.44 -8.35 -6.90
N ASP A 79 -4.57 -8.57 -8.20
CA ASP A 79 -5.08 -9.83 -8.75
C ASP A 79 -4.09 -10.97 -8.56
N SER A 80 -2.80 -10.72 -8.81
CA SER A 80 -1.74 -11.72 -8.62
C SER A 80 -1.55 -12.09 -7.15
N TYR A 81 -1.67 -11.13 -6.25
CA TYR A 81 -1.61 -11.38 -4.81
C TYR A 81 -2.83 -12.19 -4.35
N GLY A 82 -4.04 -11.73 -4.71
CA GLY A 82 -5.29 -12.39 -4.35
C GLY A 82 -5.34 -13.85 -4.82
N ALA A 83 -4.86 -14.14 -6.04
CA ALA A 83 -4.81 -15.50 -6.59
C ALA A 83 -3.88 -16.46 -5.81
N ARG A 84 -2.98 -15.94 -4.97
CA ARG A 84 -2.03 -16.74 -4.16
C ARG A 84 -2.41 -16.82 -2.69
N VAL A 85 -3.45 -16.13 -2.26
CA VAL A 85 -3.94 -16.18 -0.88
C VAL A 85 -4.63 -17.53 -0.64
N THR A 86 -4.01 -18.37 0.18
CA THR A 86 -4.53 -19.73 0.52
C THR A 86 -4.82 -19.88 2.02
N TRP A 87 -4.44 -18.90 2.85
CA TRP A 87 -4.57 -18.95 4.31
C TRP A 87 -5.81 -18.27 4.86
N GLU A 88 -6.57 -17.57 4.01
CA GLU A 88 -7.85 -16.93 4.31
C GLU A 88 -8.65 -16.70 3.03
N LEU A 89 -9.89 -16.24 3.15
CA LEU A 89 -10.66 -15.84 1.97
C LEU A 89 -10.02 -14.59 1.32
N PRO A 90 -9.66 -14.61 0.03
CA PRO A 90 -9.06 -13.47 -0.65
C PRO A 90 -9.87 -12.18 -0.49
N ALA A 91 -11.19 -12.26 -0.53
CA ALA A 91 -12.09 -11.11 -0.34
C ALA A 91 -11.97 -10.46 1.04
N ASP A 92 -11.64 -11.24 2.10
CA ASP A 92 -11.46 -10.69 3.43
C ASP A 92 -10.15 -9.91 3.54
N LEU A 93 -9.08 -10.42 2.94
CA LEU A 93 -7.80 -9.72 2.85
C LEU A 93 -7.95 -8.43 2.01
N GLU A 94 -8.59 -8.52 0.84
CA GLU A 94 -8.82 -7.38 -0.05
C GLU A 94 -9.63 -6.29 0.66
N ARG A 95 -10.68 -6.65 1.39
CA ARG A 95 -11.46 -5.68 2.17
C ARG A 95 -10.62 -4.97 3.21
N ARG A 96 -9.75 -5.67 3.94
CA ARG A 96 -8.85 -5.03 4.92
C ARG A 96 -7.84 -4.13 4.23
N ALA A 97 -7.22 -4.57 3.12
CA ALA A 97 -6.30 -3.76 2.34
C ALA A 97 -6.98 -2.49 1.81
N ALA A 98 -8.18 -2.60 1.24
CA ALA A 98 -8.97 -1.47 0.73
C ALA A 98 -9.31 -0.47 1.85
N THR A 99 -9.61 -0.97 3.06
CA THR A 99 -9.91 -0.13 4.22
C THR A 99 -8.66 0.61 4.74
N LEU A 100 -7.47 0.01 4.60
CA LEU A 100 -6.19 0.63 4.99
C LEU A 100 -5.73 1.73 4.01
N LEU A 101 -6.03 1.58 2.72
CA LEU A 101 -5.53 2.47 1.67
C LEU A 101 -5.73 3.97 1.94
N PRO A 102 -6.94 4.45 2.30
CA PRO A 102 -7.14 5.89 2.56
C PRO A 102 -6.28 6.42 3.70
N ALA A 103 -6.14 5.65 4.78
CA ALA A 103 -5.31 6.04 5.92
C ALA A 103 -3.82 6.07 5.56
N LEU A 104 -3.36 5.10 4.75
CA LEU A 104 -1.99 5.08 4.25
C LEU A 104 -1.71 6.25 3.30
N LEU A 105 -2.65 6.60 2.41
CA LEU A 105 -2.52 7.78 1.55
C LEU A 105 -2.28 9.05 2.37
N LEU A 106 -3.08 9.28 3.43
CA LEU A 106 -2.87 10.43 4.33
C LEU A 106 -1.55 10.35 5.09
N ALA A 107 -1.19 9.17 5.60
CA ALA A 107 0.05 8.98 6.34
C ALA A 107 1.30 9.28 5.48
N ARG A 108 1.21 9.12 4.16
CA ARG A 108 2.30 9.38 3.21
C ARG A 108 2.37 10.82 2.72
N VAL A 109 1.43 11.69 3.08
CA VAL A 109 1.49 13.13 2.79
C VAL A 109 1.52 14.01 4.06
N ASP A 110 0.85 13.58 5.14
CA ASP A 110 0.72 14.35 6.38
C ASP A 110 1.29 13.62 7.62
N GLY A 111 1.77 12.39 7.45
CA GLY A 111 2.31 11.58 8.56
C GLY A 111 3.79 11.85 8.86
N LYS A 112 4.35 11.01 9.74
CA LYS A 112 5.75 11.13 10.18
C LYS A 112 6.78 10.83 9.08
N SER A 113 6.40 10.04 8.06
CA SER A 113 7.28 9.62 6.98
C SER A 113 6.60 9.88 5.63
N PRO A 114 6.51 11.15 5.20
CA PRO A 114 5.89 11.50 3.93
C PRO A 114 6.73 10.97 2.76
N VAL A 115 6.08 10.74 1.62
CA VAL A 115 6.79 10.36 0.39
C VAL A 115 7.57 11.57 -0.15
N GLU A 116 8.77 11.30 -0.67
CA GLU A 116 9.69 12.34 -1.14
C GLU A 116 9.24 12.99 -2.45
N TYR A 117 8.36 12.33 -3.22
CA TYR A 117 7.98 12.73 -4.57
C TYR A 117 6.65 13.48 -4.66
N VAL A 118 5.80 13.50 -3.61
CA VAL A 118 4.58 14.33 -3.53
C VAL A 118 4.87 15.52 -2.64
N THR A 119 5.42 16.59 -3.23
CA THR A 119 5.91 17.74 -2.49
C THR A 119 5.01 18.97 -2.63
N ARG A 120 4.29 19.09 -3.75
CA ARG A 120 3.45 20.26 -4.04
C ARG A 120 2.14 20.21 -3.25
N GLU A 121 1.76 21.33 -2.67
CA GLU A 121 0.54 21.42 -1.86
C GLU A 121 -0.75 21.03 -2.61
N PRO A 122 -0.96 21.41 -3.89
CA PRO A 122 -2.13 20.96 -4.64
C PRO A 122 -2.22 19.43 -4.79
N GLU A 123 -1.08 18.74 -4.86
CA GLU A 123 -1.03 17.27 -4.91
C GLU A 123 -1.46 16.66 -3.57
N LYS A 124 -0.93 17.20 -2.46
CA LYS A 124 -1.32 16.77 -1.11
C LYS A 124 -2.80 17.02 -0.84
N ASP A 125 -3.30 18.18 -1.27
CA ASP A 125 -4.73 18.51 -1.16
C ASP A 125 -5.62 17.55 -1.95
N LEU A 126 -5.15 17.09 -3.12
CA LEU A 126 -5.86 16.06 -3.87
C LEU A 126 -5.93 14.75 -3.05
N VAL A 127 -4.82 14.32 -2.46
CA VAL A 127 -4.79 13.13 -1.58
C VAL A 127 -5.76 13.29 -0.43
N ARG A 128 -5.74 14.43 0.28
CA ARG A 128 -6.64 14.72 1.42
C ARG A 128 -8.11 14.66 1.00
N ARG A 129 -8.47 15.30 -0.12
CA ARG A 129 -9.85 15.30 -0.63
C ARG A 129 -10.36 13.91 -0.98
N VAL A 130 -9.50 13.05 -1.50
CA VAL A 130 -9.87 11.67 -1.85
C VAL A 130 -9.92 10.77 -0.62
N ALA A 131 -8.93 10.87 0.27
CA ALA A 131 -8.76 9.92 1.36
C ALA A 131 -9.67 10.21 2.57
N LEU A 132 -9.86 11.48 2.96
CA LEU A 132 -10.61 11.84 4.16
C LEU A 132 -12.06 11.33 4.19
N PRO A 133 -12.85 11.38 3.09
CA PRO A 133 -14.21 10.88 3.09
C PRO A 133 -14.33 9.35 3.21
N LEU A 134 -13.22 8.62 3.03
CA LEU A 134 -13.17 7.15 3.02
C LEU A 134 -12.71 6.54 4.35
N ILE A 135 -12.36 7.35 5.35
CA ILE A 135 -11.92 6.94 6.70
C ILE A 135 -13.06 7.09 7.71
#